data_d1309c47a76d1957cad8a084afab67f7
#
_entry.id   d1309c47a76d1957cad8a084afab67f7
#
_cell.length_a   1.000
_cell.length_b   1.000
_cell.length_c   1.000
_cell.angle_alpha   90.00
_cell.angle_beta   90.00
_cell.angle_gamma   90.00
#
_symmetry.space_group_name_H-M   'P 1'
#
loop_
_entity.id
_entity.type
_entity.pdbx_description
1 polymer ?
#
loop_
_entity_poly.entity_id
_entity_poly.type
_entity_poly.pdbx_seq_one_letter_code
_entity_poly.pdbx_strand_id
1 'polypeptide(L)'
;MSRPIRTYIFTKKHKSQTYINQLWDFLCIFAEEMKQIIITVCMMLLTMSISAKTLVVADKKIVVLSDPHVMAPELLVSEGEAWTNYLSGQRKMVDYSQALFDEMVAKIKDEIKPDLVLMTGDLTKDGEQLSHKYVISKLDELRGVGIQTLVIPGNHDRGSNADAVVYDGATTSPVDVATDGWFTTQYANYGYGSTSERESTSLTYACEPIEGLVVIGIDSGTDGMLSSATLNWIVGKASAAQESGKRVIAMMHHPLIPHVTNAESLVPTYVISNHDHIRKALIDAGIKVIFTGHFHTSDIAKDFNDELTAEIYDVNTGSLISYPCDYREVTISGDLSELSLTTGHITSLSGDETFTSEYAMSRLHDSVKKAVAAKITAKITAKFGATFAASMTSVIEIMADNVAKAFIIHAEGNEADVDTKDIMTALKPVFNFVPGTEAMCKSMLEDKAPYGEEGRENVTDDLSLTVKMVSSFLPGDANGDGVVNVADIVEIINFMNENASEHFNKKAADVTAEGDVDDDDINAIIAIITCQE
;
A
#
# COMPACT_ATOMS: atom_id res chain seq x y z
N MET A 1 -102.98 -23.55 -43.16
CA MET A 1 -102.00 -22.68 -43.88
C MET A 1 -100.72 -22.57 -43.03
N SER A 2 -99.75 -23.33 -43.37
CA SER A 2 -98.48 -23.48 -42.63
C SER A 2 -97.33 -23.11 -43.56
N ARG A 3 -96.46 -22.27 -43.17
CA ARG A 3 -95.03 -22.06 -43.54
C ARG A 3 -94.52 -20.67 -43.15
N PRO A 4 -93.21 -20.40 -42.92
CA PRO A 4 -92.09 -21.29 -42.49
C PRO A 4 -91.23 -20.62 -41.38
N ILE A 5 -91.04 -21.31 -40.31
CA ILE A 5 -90.08 -20.83 -39.28
C ILE A 5 -88.68 -21.49 -39.44
N ARG A 6 -88.56 -22.51 -40.29
CA ARG A 6 -87.30 -23.32 -40.36
C ARG A 6 -86.15 -22.67 -41.18
N THR A 7 -86.42 -21.76 -42.05
CA THR A 7 -85.36 -21.20 -42.94
C THR A 7 -84.55 -20.05 -42.29
N TYR A 8 -85.10 -19.40 -41.29
CA TYR A 8 -84.44 -18.23 -40.66
C TYR A 8 -83.38 -18.63 -39.60
N ILE A 9 -83.50 -19.80 -39.01
CA ILE A 9 -82.54 -20.28 -37.99
C ILE A 9 -81.24 -20.82 -38.62
N PHE A 10 -81.31 -21.43 -39.81
CA PHE A 10 -80.14 -21.97 -40.50
C PHE A 10 -79.23 -20.91 -41.08
N THR A 11 -79.73 -19.79 -41.56
CA THR A 11 -78.90 -18.69 -42.10
C THR A 11 -78.21 -17.89 -41.01
N LYS A 12 -78.80 -17.78 -39.81
CA LYS A 12 -78.15 -17.11 -38.67
C LYS A 12 -77.02 -17.92 -38.06
N LYS A 13 -77.13 -19.26 -38.02
CA LYS A 13 -76.10 -20.13 -37.52
C LYS A 13 -74.87 -20.21 -38.43
N HIS A 14 -75.03 -20.15 -39.74
CA HIS A 14 -73.94 -20.10 -40.70
C HIS A 14 -73.16 -18.77 -40.65
N LYS A 15 -73.86 -17.66 -40.50
CA LYS A 15 -73.19 -16.36 -40.37
C LYS A 15 -72.38 -16.22 -39.07
N SER A 16 -72.90 -16.75 -37.96
CA SER A 16 -72.15 -16.74 -36.68
C SER A 16 -70.92 -17.60 -36.71
N GLN A 17 -70.95 -18.78 -37.36
CA GLN A 17 -69.81 -19.66 -37.51
C GLN A 17 -68.72 -19.05 -38.40
N THR A 18 -69.09 -18.35 -39.44
CA THR A 18 -68.14 -17.62 -40.31
C THR A 18 -67.43 -16.50 -39.56
N TYR A 19 -68.14 -15.74 -38.72
CA TYR A 19 -67.54 -14.68 -37.88
C TYR A 19 -66.62 -15.25 -36.82
N ILE A 20 -66.94 -16.38 -36.22
CA ILE A 20 -66.09 -17.06 -35.24
C ILE A 20 -64.81 -17.57 -35.92
N ASN A 21 -64.90 -18.18 -37.09
CA ASN A 21 -63.73 -18.64 -37.83
C ASN A 21 -62.84 -17.44 -38.26
N GLN A 22 -63.41 -16.39 -38.75
CA GLN A 22 -62.66 -15.17 -39.08
C GLN A 22 -61.99 -14.52 -37.86
N LEU A 23 -62.59 -14.59 -36.68
CA LEU A 23 -62.01 -14.12 -35.43
C LEU A 23 -60.85 -15.01 -35.00
N TRP A 24 -60.98 -16.36 -35.14
CA TRP A 24 -59.90 -17.30 -34.87
C TRP A 24 -58.73 -17.11 -35.82
N ASP A 25 -58.95 -16.96 -37.10
CA ASP A 25 -57.90 -16.69 -38.09
C ASP A 25 -57.17 -15.38 -37.77
N PHE A 26 -57.91 -14.33 -37.40
CA PHE A 26 -57.31 -13.06 -36.97
C PHE A 26 -56.46 -13.20 -35.69
N LEU A 27 -56.95 -13.94 -34.68
CA LEU A 27 -56.21 -14.19 -33.44
C LEU A 27 -54.94 -15.03 -33.67
N CYS A 28 -55.02 -16.00 -34.58
CA CYS A 28 -53.85 -16.80 -34.95
C CYS A 28 -52.78 -15.98 -35.67
N ILE A 29 -53.17 -15.13 -36.60
CA ILE A 29 -52.25 -14.20 -37.31
C ILE A 29 -51.65 -13.20 -36.33
N PHE A 30 -52.46 -12.64 -35.47
CA PHE A 30 -51.97 -11.69 -34.44
C PHE A 30 -51.01 -12.35 -33.46
N ALA A 31 -51.24 -13.60 -33.04
CA ALA A 31 -50.35 -14.35 -32.18
C ALA A 31 -49.00 -14.66 -32.86
N GLU A 32 -49.00 -14.97 -34.17
CA GLU A 32 -47.74 -15.18 -34.92
C GLU A 32 -46.97 -13.88 -35.15
N GLU A 33 -47.65 -12.77 -35.43
CA GLU A 33 -47.00 -11.45 -35.53
C GLU A 33 -46.42 -11.03 -34.20
N MET A 34 -47.11 -11.21 -33.07
CA MET A 34 -46.58 -10.94 -31.72
C MET A 34 -45.36 -11.82 -31.38
N LYS A 35 -45.37 -13.09 -31.75
CA LYS A 35 -44.17 -13.97 -31.60
C LYS A 35 -42.98 -13.43 -32.39
N GLN A 36 -43.17 -13.01 -33.63
CA GLN A 36 -42.14 -12.44 -34.47
C GLN A 36 -41.59 -11.14 -33.88
N ILE A 37 -42.46 -10.28 -33.33
CA ILE A 37 -42.06 -9.04 -32.65
C ILE A 37 -41.22 -9.37 -31.37
N ILE A 38 -41.67 -10.32 -30.55
CA ILE A 38 -40.96 -10.73 -29.34
C ILE A 38 -39.59 -11.32 -29.70
N ILE A 39 -39.51 -12.21 -30.69
CA ILE A 39 -38.24 -12.79 -31.17
C ILE A 39 -37.31 -11.68 -31.69
N THR A 40 -37.81 -10.71 -32.43
CA THR A 40 -37.02 -9.60 -32.96
C THR A 40 -36.53 -8.68 -31.84
N VAL A 41 -37.34 -8.39 -30.84
CA VAL A 41 -36.95 -7.60 -29.65
C VAL A 41 -35.94 -8.36 -28.82
N CYS A 42 -36.13 -9.67 -28.58
CA CYS A 42 -35.16 -10.50 -27.89
C CYS A 42 -33.82 -10.58 -28.66
N MET A 43 -33.83 -10.72 -29.99
CA MET A 43 -32.63 -10.67 -30.80
C MET A 43 -31.95 -9.28 -30.76
N MET A 44 -32.70 -8.19 -30.77
CA MET A 44 -32.14 -6.84 -30.60
C MET A 44 -31.55 -6.65 -29.22
N LEU A 45 -32.17 -7.14 -28.16
CA LEU A 45 -31.64 -7.10 -26.81
C LEU A 45 -30.38 -8.00 -26.69
N LEU A 46 -30.37 -9.19 -27.30
CA LEU A 46 -29.17 -10.04 -27.37
C LEU A 46 -28.03 -9.37 -28.13
N THR A 47 -28.30 -8.71 -29.27
CA THR A 47 -27.27 -8.01 -30.04
C THR A 47 -26.76 -6.74 -29.34
N MET A 48 -27.58 -6.07 -28.54
CA MET A 48 -27.15 -4.98 -27.66
C MET A 48 -26.26 -5.50 -26.53
N SER A 49 -26.56 -6.67 -25.96
CA SER A 49 -25.71 -7.30 -24.90
C SER A 49 -24.35 -7.77 -25.43
N ILE A 50 -24.26 -8.20 -26.71
CA ILE A 50 -23.00 -8.67 -27.33
C ILE A 50 -22.12 -7.48 -27.78
N SER A 51 -22.66 -6.24 -27.84
CA SER A 51 -21.91 -5.03 -28.25
C SER A 51 -21.48 -4.16 -27.08
N ALA A 52 -21.64 -4.60 -25.83
CA ALA A 52 -20.86 -4.07 -24.72
C ALA A 52 -19.42 -4.51 -24.95
N LYS A 53 -18.65 -3.76 -25.75
CA LYS A 53 -17.20 -3.75 -25.61
C LYS A 53 -16.96 -3.53 -24.12
N THR A 54 -16.45 -4.54 -23.43
CA THR A 54 -15.84 -4.32 -22.11
C THR A 54 -14.85 -3.19 -22.36
N LEU A 55 -15.16 -2.01 -21.86
CA LEU A 55 -14.19 -0.92 -21.86
C LEU A 55 -13.08 -1.45 -20.96
N VAL A 56 -11.99 -1.94 -21.55
CA VAL A 56 -10.81 -2.29 -20.79
C VAL A 56 -10.29 -0.96 -20.26
N VAL A 57 -10.56 -0.69 -19.00
CA VAL A 57 -9.98 0.46 -18.30
C VAL A 57 -8.49 0.17 -18.20
N ALA A 58 -7.66 1.12 -18.60
CA ALA A 58 -6.21 0.95 -18.55
C ALA A 58 -5.74 0.89 -17.10
N ASP A 59 -4.75 0.05 -16.86
CA ASP A 59 -4.06 -0.03 -15.58
C ASP A 59 -3.53 1.35 -15.17
N LYS A 60 -3.46 1.55 -13.87
CA LYS A 60 -2.95 2.77 -13.25
C LYS A 60 -1.58 2.54 -12.65
N LYS A 61 -0.67 3.46 -12.91
CA LYS A 61 0.69 3.42 -12.38
C LYS A 61 0.83 4.38 -11.21
N ILE A 62 1.42 3.91 -10.12
CA ILE A 62 1.75 4.70 -8.94
C ILE A 62 3.23 4.53 -8.66
N VAL A 63 3.91 5.61 -8.28
CA VAL A 63 5.26 5.57 -7.72
C VAL A 63 5.18 5.87 -6.24
N VAL A 64 5.87 5.08 -5.41
CA VAL A 64 5.99 5.34 -3.97
C VAL A 64 7.44 5.68 -3.66
N LEU A 65 7.62 6.80 -2.98
CA LEU A 65 8.91 7.29 -2.48
C LEU A 65 8.86 7.44 -0.96
N SER A 66 9.96 7.19 -0.29
CA SER A 66 10.10 7.42 1.13
C SER A 66 11.43 8.08 1.48
N ASP A 67 11.42 8.83 2.57
CA ASP A 67 12.62 9.32 3.25
C ASP A 67 13.66 9.98 2.31
N PRO A 68 13.26 10.93 1.44
CA PRO A 68 14.21 11.65 0.61
C PRO A 68 15.08 12.64 1.41
N HIS A 69 14.68 13.01 2.61
CA HIS A 69 15.39 13.90 3.53
C HIS A 69 16.10 15.05 2.82
N VAL A 70 15.39 15.72 1.93
CA VAL A 70 15.96 16.77 1.09
C VAL A 70 16.48 17.92 1.95
N MET A 71 17.72 18.31 1.72
CA MET A 71 18.34 19.51 2.27
C MET A 71 18.42 20.58 1.20
N ALA A 72 17.79 21.73 1.44
CA ALA A 72 17.87 22.85 0.51
C ALA A 72 19.33 23.36 0.39
N PRO A 73 19.78 23.75 -0.82
CA PRO A 73 21.16 24.16 -1.04
C PRO A 73 21.54 25.40 -0.23
N GLU A 74 20.60 26.26 0.11
CA GLU A 74 20.81 27.46 0.92
C GLU A 74 21.20 27.14 2.37
N LEU A 75 21.01 25.94 2.83
CA LEU A 75 21.37 25.47 4.16
C LEU A 75 22.88 25.14 4.31
N LEU A 76 23.62 25.08 3.21
CA LEU A 76 25.06 24.91 3.20
C LEU A 76 25.73 26.14 2.59
N VAL A 77 26.02 27.12 3.41
CA VAL A 77 26.67 28.37 2.99
C VAL A 77 28.15 28.12 2.66
N SER A 78 28.84 27.38 3.52
CA SER A 78 30.20 26.93 3.26
C SER A 78 30.47 25.61 3.96
N GLU A 79 31.19 24.71 3.28
CA GLU A 79 31.67 23.47 3.88
C GLU A 79 32.69 23.76 5.00
N GLY A 80 32.73 22.88 6.00
CA GLY A 80 33.64 22.98 7.11
C GLY A 80 33.40 21.95 8.19
N GLU A 81 33.95 22.23 9.38
CA GLU A 81 33.92 21.28 10.50
C GLU A 81 32.48 20.92 10.93
N ALA A 82 31.58 21.90 10.96
CA ALA A 82 30.19 21.65 11.36
C ALA A 82 29.50 20.66 10.43
N TRP A 83 29.62 20.85 9.11
CA TRP A 83 29.06 19.98 8.10
C TRP A 83 29.69 18.57 8.10
N THR A 84 31.03 18.51 8.17
CA THR A 84 31.77 17.27 8.21
C THR A 84 31.38 16.44 9.44
N ASN A 85 31.25 17.09 10.61
CA ASN A 85 30.82 16.43 11.85
C ASN A 85 29.39 15.88 11.72
N TYR A 86 28.46 16.64 11.16
CA TYR A 86 27.11 16.19 10.90
C TYR A 86 27.11 14.94 10.01
N LEU A 87 27.72 15.01 8.83
CA LEU A 87 27.77 13.88 7.88
C LEU A 87 28.41 12.62 8.49
N SER A 88 29.45 12.81 9.32
CA SER A 88 30.15 11.68 9.95
C SER A 88 29.28 10.85 10.89
N GLY A 89 28.16 11.39 11.35
CA GLY A 89 27.16 10.73 12.20
C GLY A 89 25.97 10.14 11.43
N GLN A 90 25.85 10.46 10.13
CA GLN A 90 24.70 10.05 9.35
C GLN A 90 24.91 8.70 8.67
N ARG A 91 23.84 7.91 8.60
CA ARG A 91 23.73 6.73 7.72
C ARG A 91 23.19 7.09 6.34
N LYS A 92 22.51 8.23 6.26
CA LYS A 92 21.90 8.82 5.07
C LYS A 92 22.92 9.65 4.29
N MET A 93 22.81 9.66 2.97
CA MET A 93 23.61 10.50 2.09
C MET A 93 22.97 11.88 1.91
N VAL A 94 22.87 12.66 3.01
CA VAL A 94 22.24 13.99 3.01
C VAL A 94 22.93 14.95 2.05
N ASP A 95 24.24 14.80 1.86
CA ASP A 95 25.06 15.49 0.88
C ASP A 95 24.64 15.23 -0.59
N TYR A 96 23.96 14.13 -0.85
CA TYR A 96 23.39 13.77 -2.16
C TYR A 96 21.85 13.93 -2.22
N SER A 97 21.20 14.34 -1.13
CA SER A 97 19.74 14.32 -1.03
C SER A 97 19.04 15.12 -2.13
N GLN A 98 19.58 16.30 -2.46
CA GLN A 98 19.06 17.12 -3.54
C GLN A 98 19.23 16.44 -4.91
N ALA A 99 20.44 15.95 -5.20
CA ALA A 99 20.75 15.36 -6.50
C ALA A 99 19.94 14.06 -6.75
N LEU A 100 19.82 13.21 -5.72
CA LEU A 100 19.00 12.00 -5.79
C LEU A 100 17.51 12.32 -5.98
N PHE A 101 17.00 13.31 -5.28
CA PHE A 101 15.61 13.72 -5.44
C PHE A 101 15.34 14.34 -6.82
N ASP A 102 16.26 15.15 -7.35
CA ASP A 102 16.17 15.73 -8.69
C ASP A 102 16.20 14.63 -9.77
N GLU A 103 17.10 13.65 -9.63
CA GLU A 103 17.18 12.50 -10.55
C GLU A 103 15.89 11.69 -10.53
N MET A 104 15.33 11.44 -9.33
CA MET A 104 14.07 10.71 -9.20
C MET A 104 12.90 11.47 -9.82
N VAL A 105 12.82 12.79 -9.60
CA VAL A 105 11.78 13.64 -10.22
C VAL A 105 11.91 13.63 -11.75
N ALA A 106 13.13 13.70 -12.29
CA ALA A 106 13.36 13.58 -13.71
C ALA A 106 12.92 12.21 -14.25
N LYS A 107 13.27 11.13 -13.54
CA LYS A 107 12.87 9.77 -13.89
C LYS A 107 11.34 9.58 -13.87
N ILE A 108 10.66 10.09 -12.87
CA ILE A 108 9.19 10.09 -12.79
C ILE A 108 8.59 10.82 -13.99
N LYS A 109 9.09 12.03 -14.28
CA LYS A 109 8.56 12.91 -15.32
C LYS A 109 8.79 12.39 -16.72
N ASP A 110 9.99 11.88 -16.99
CA ASP A 110 10.47 11.61 -18.36
C ASP A 110 10.37 10.14 -18.74
N GLU A 111 10.52 9.20 -17.79
CA GLU A 111 10.55 7.75 -18.03
C GLU A 111 9.27 7.05 -17.55
N ILE A 112 8.98 7.06 -16.23
CA ILE A 112 7.91 6.23 -15.63
C ILE A 112 6.53 6.79 -15.98
N LYS A 113 6.32 8.10 -15.86
CA LYS A 113 5.05 8.82 -16.13
C LYS A 113 3.85 8.19 -15.43
N PRO A 114 3.87 8.09 -14.09
CA PRO A 114 2.78 7.49 -13.34
C PRO A 114 1.54 8.40 -13.34
N ASP A 115 0.39 7.82 -13.00
CA ASP A 115 -0.85 8.57 -12.72
C ASP A 115 -0.77 9.28 -11.36
N LEU A 116 -0.03 8.69 -10.39
CA LEU A 116 0.05 9.16 -9.01
C LEU A 116 1.45 8.90 -8.42
N VAL A 117 1.91 9.83 -7.58
CA VAL A 117 3.08 9.63 -6.72
C VAL A 117 2.63 9.70 -5.26
N LEU A 118 3.06 8.76 -4.44
CA LEU A 118 2.88 8.74 -2.99
C LEU A 118 4.23 8.97 -2.33
N MET A 119 4.28 9.88 -1.34
CA MET A 119 5.48 10.12 -0.53
C MET A 119 5.18 9.87 0.94
N THR A 120 5.81 8.85 1.50
CA THR A 120 5.48 8.31 2.84
C THR A 120 6.23 8.99 3.99
N GLY A 121 6.60 10.25 3.82
CA GLY A 121 7.17 11.10 4.88
C GLY A 121 8.68 11.24 4.84
N ASP A 122 9.20 11.97 5.83
CA ASP A 122 10.59 12.42 5.94
C ASP A 122 11.09 13.07 4.64
N LEU A 123 10.24 14.01 4.15
CA LEU A 123 10.44 14.74 2.91
C LEU A 123 11.71 15.61 2.98
N THR A 124 12.01 16.12 4.17
CA THR A 124 13.07 17.08 4.44
C THR A 124 14.07 16.56 5.46
N LYS A 125 15.26 17.15 5.47
CA LYS A 125 16.33 16.76 6.39
C LYS A 125 15.88 16.83 7.85
N ASP A 126 15.35 17.97 8.29
CA ASP A 126 14.94 18.21 9.66
C ASP A 126 13.80 19.25 9.80
N GLY A 127 12.90 19.32 8.81
CA GLY A 127 11.70 20.18 8.84
C GLY A 127 11.94 21.64 8.46
N GLU A 128 13.09 21.96 7.90
CA GLU A 128 13.40 23.32 7.47
C GLU A 128 12.43 23.80 6.39
N GLN A 129 11.83 24.98 6.58
CA GLN A 129 10.93 25.57 5.59
C GLN A 129 11.59 25.76 4.22
N LEU A 130 12.91 25.97 4.18
CA LEU A 130 13.67 26.06 2.92
C LEU A 130 13.68 24.71 2.20
N SER A 131 13.97 23.62 2.91
CA SER A 131 13.94 22.26 2.36
C SER A 131 12.55 21.89 1.84
N HIS A 132 11.50 22.18 2.58
CA HIS A 132 10.12 21.99 2.12
C HIS A 132 9.79 22.80 0.85
N LYS A 133 10.21 24.05 0.77
CA LYS A 133 10.02 24.87 -0.45
C LYS A 133 10.72 24.27 -1.65
N TYR A 134 11.92 23.72 -1.44
CA TYR A 134 12.64 22.99 -2.49
C TYR A 134 11.84 21.77 -2.96
N VAL A 135 11.42 20.90 -2.04
CA VAL A 135 10.57 19.74 -2.35
C VAL A 135 9.32 20.16 -3.14
N ILE A 136 8.58 21.15 -2.64
CA ILE A 136 7.36 21.65 -3.29
C ILE A 136 7.65 22.16 -4.71
N SER A 137 8.78 22.83 -4.94
CA SER A 137 9.14 23.30 -6.29
C SER A 137 9.28 22.13 -7.28
N LYS A 138 9.80 20.99 -6.82
CA LYS A 138 9.94 19.76 -7.63
C LYS A 138 8.60 19.05 -7.83
N LEU A 139 7.75 19.02 -6.82
CA LEU A 139 6.39 18.50 -6.95
C LEU A 139 5.55 19.38 -7.91
N ASP A 140 5.77 20.69 -7.94
CA ASP A 140 5.16 21.60 -8.91
C ASP A 140 5.59 21.29 -10.36
N GLU A 141 6.84 20.82 -10.59
CA GLU A 141 7.27 20.32 -11.89
C GLU A 141 6.45 19.10 -12.33
N LEU A 142 6.24 18.11 -11.43
CA LEU A 142 5.41 16.94 -11.70
C LEU A 142 3.96 17.32 -11.98
N ARG A 143 3.40 18.19 -11.15
CA ARG A 143 2.04 18.72 -11.33
C ARG A 143 1.90 19.47 -12.66
N GLY A 144 2.93 20.19 -13.08
CA GLY A 144 2.98 20.92 -14.35
C GLY A 144 2.87 20.03 -15.59
N VAL A 145 3.23 18.76 -15.49
CA VAL A 145 3.06 17.74 -16.55
C VAL A 145 1.87 16.79 -16.31
N GLY A 146 1.03 17.10 -15.30
CA GLY A 146 -0.20 16.35 -15.04
C GLY A 146 -0.05 15.14 -14.11
N ILE A 147 1.10 14.95 -13.47
CA ILE A 147 1.32 13.89 -12.50
C ILE A 147 0.86 14.37 -11.12
N GLN A 148 -0.10 13.67 -10.53
CA GLN A 148 -0.59 13.96 -9.18
C GLN A 148 0.37 13.42 -8.13
N THR A 149 0.57 14.16 -7.04
CA THR A 149 1.38 13.71 -5.90
C THR A 149 0.59 13.87 -4.61
N LEU A 150 0.68 12.88 -3.72
CA LEU A 150 0.17 12.93 -2.36
C LEU A 150 1.32 12.73 -1.38
N VAL A 151 1.34 13.52 -0.33
CA VAL A 151 2.39 13.46 0.70
C VAL A 151 1.79 13.33 2.09
N ILE A 152 2.52 12.73 3.01
CA ILE A 152 2.32 12.82 4.46
C ILE A 152 3.61 13.31 5.11
N PRO A 153 3.58 13.91 6.30
CA PRO A 153 4.80 14.21 7.04
C PRO A 153 5.36 12.96 7.71
N GLY A 154 6.68 12.88 7.79
CA GLY A 154 7.39 11.99 8.70
C GLY A 154 7.81 12.70 10.00
N ASN A 155 8.64 12.04 10.80
CA ASN A 155 9.09 12.59 12.08
C ASN A 155 10.14 13.71 11.92
N HIS A 156 10.82 13.81 10.78
CA HIS A 156 11.74 14.89 10.48
C HIS A 156 11.06 16.14 9.89
N ASP A 157 9.80 16.09 9.44
CA ASP A 157 9.21 17.13 8.60
C ASP A 157 8.64 18.35 9.34
N ARG A 158 8.50 18.27 10.67
CA ARG A 158 7.84 19.33 11.43
C ARG A 158 8.24 19.33 12.91
N GLY A 159 7.91 20.42 13.59
CA GLY A 159 8.19 20.59 15.01
C GLY A 159 9.59 21.13 15.27
N SER A 160 10.01 21.10 16.52
CA SER A 160 11.35 21.56 16.92
C SER A 160 12.37 20.44 16.67
N ASN A 161 13.24 20.62 15.70
CA ASN A 161 14.39 19.74 15.51
C ASN A 161 15.68 20.55 15.71
N ALA A 162 16.55 20.10 16.61
CA ALA A 162 17.80 20.79 16.94
C ALA A 162 18.79 20.82 15.76
N ASP A 163 18.64 19.90 14.81
CA ASP A 163 19.49 19.78 13.62
C ASP A 163 18.98 20.61 12.42
N ALA A 164 17.85 21.33 12.58
CA ALA A 164 17.34 22.27 11.58
C ALA A 164 18.16 23.56 11.57
N VAL A 165 19.28 23.55 10.88
CA VAL A 165 20.30 24.62 10.89
C VAL A 165 20.87 24.91 9.51
N VAL A 166 21.39 26.11 9.35
CA VAL A 166 22.35 26.47 8.29
C VAL A 166 23.75 26.11 8.75
N TYR A 167 24.53 25.53 7.85
CA TYR A 167 25.96 25.23 8.04
C TYR A 167 26.82 26.30 7.38
N ASP A 168 27.74 26.90 8.17
CA ASP A 168 28.70 27.88 7.69
C ASP A 168 30.08 27.66 8.35
N GLY A 169 30.95 26.97 7.63
CA GLY A 169 32.27 26.59 8.10
C GLY A 169 32.22 25.71 9.37
N ALA A 170 32.70 26.26 10.49
CA ALA A 170 32.70 25.57 11.79
C ALA A 170 31.44 25.85 12.64
N THR A 171 30.50 26.64 12.13
CA THR A 171 29.34 27.11 12.89
C THR A 171 28.02 26.67 12.27
N THR A 172 26.98 26.64 13.11
CA THR A 172 25.59 26.45 12.67
C THR A 172 24.69 27.54 13.21
N SER A 173 23.61 27.83 12.51
CA SER A 173 22.57 28.76 12.97
C SER A 173 21.19 28.17 12.75
N PRO A 174 20.26 28.25 13.73
CA PRO A 174 18.88 27.72 13.59
C PRO A 174 18.14 28.40 12.42
N VAL A 175 17.23 27.65 11.80
CA VAL A 175 16.33 28.14 10.76
C VAL A 175 14.88 27.90 11.12
N ASP A 176 13.96 28.54 10.38
CA ASP A 176 12.54 28.34 10.53
C ASP A 176 12.17 26.90 10.13
N VAL A 177 11.42 26.23 10.99
CA VAL A 177 10.87 24.87 10.76
C VAL A 177 9.38 24.94 10.45
N ALA A 178 8.88 23.91 9.79
CA ALA A 178 7.47 23.78 9.48
C ALA A 178 6.65 23.47 10.74
N THR A 179 5.54 24.17 10.90
CA THR A 179 4.46 23.80 11.83
C THR A 179 3.36 23.05 11.06
N ASP A 180 2.45 22.39 11.77
CA ASP A 180 1.32 21.69 11.16
C ASP A 180 0.50 22.61 10.23
N GLY A 181 0.20 23.82 10.69
CA GLY A 181 -0.54 24.81 9.91
C GLY A 181 0.23 25.31 8.69
N TRP A 182 1.54 25.48 8.83
CA TRP A 182 2.41 25.85 7.71
C TRP A 182 2.47 24.70 6.69
N PHE A 183 2.71 23.46 7.15
CA PHE A 183 2.79 22.26 6.31
C PHE A 183 1.52 22.09 5.47
N THR A 184 0.35 22.05 6.11
CA THR A 184 -0.93 21.88 5.40
C THR A 184 -1.24 22.99 4.41
N THR A 185 -0.79 24.22 4.69
CA THR A 185 -0.96 25.37 3.78
C THR A 185 -0.08 25.21 2.54
N GLN A 186 1.18 24.85 2.72
CA GLN A 186 2.14 24.72 1.62
C GLN A 186 1.83 23.49 0.74
N TYR A 187 1.46 22.38 1.36
CA TYR A 187 1.12 21.13 0.66
C TYR A 187 -0.36 21.02 0.27
N ALA A 188 -1.09 22.15 0.15
CA ALA A 188 -2.51 22.14 -0.22
C ALA A 188 -2.80 21.41 -1.54
N ASN A 189 -1.87 21.46 -2.51
CA ASN A 189 -2.00 20.75 -3.79
C ASN A 189 -1.59 19.26 -3.72
N TYR A 190 -1.10 18.79 -2.59
CA TYR A 190 -0.45 17.50 -2.42
C TYR A 190 -1.07 16.64 -1.30
N GLY A 191 -2.39 16.67 -1.18
CA GLY A 191 -3.16 15.91 -0.20
C GLY A 191 -3.95 16.76 0.80
N TYR A 192 -3.63 18.06 0.98
CA TYR A 192 -4.22 18.91 2.02
C TYR A 192 -5.23 19.95 1.52
N GLY A 193 -5.62 19.85 0.24
CA GLY A 193 -6.57 20.78 -0.38
C GLY A 193 -8.04 20.43 -0.18
N SER A 194 -8.90 21.16 -0.91
CA SER A 194 -10.36 21.03 -0.79
C SER A 194 -10.94 19.71 -1.35
N THR A 195 -10.14 18.94 -2.07
CA THR A 195 -10.53 17.62 -2.61
C THR A 195 -10.32 16.47 -1.63
N SER A 196 -9.69 16.75 -0.50
CA SER A 196 -9.43 15.78 0.56
C SER A 196 -10.33 16.04 1.76
N GLU A 197 -10.81 14.97 2.37
CA GLU A 197 -11.42 15.01 3.69
C GLU A 197 -10.33 14.88 4.75
N ARG A 198 -10.32 15.76 5.73
CA ARG A 198 -9.28 15.81 6.75
C ARG A 198 -9.81 15.43 8.13
N GLU A 199 -9.00 14.68 8.86
CA GLU A 199 -9.21 14.49 10.30
C GLU A 199 -8.92 15.82 11.02
N SER A 200 -9.65 16.10 12.11
CA SER A 200 -9.64 17.45 12.72
C SER A 200 -8.49 17.69 13.70
N THR A 201 -7.83 16.64 14.18
CA THR A 201 -6.83 16.71 15.28
C THR A 201 -5.43 16.28 14.85
N SER A 202 -5.28 15.78 13.62
CA SER A 202 -4.01 15.35 13.03
C SER A 202 -3.89 15.83 11.59
N LEU A 203 -2.79 15.50 10.92
CA LEU A 203 -2.63 15.75 9.50
C LEU A 203 -3.10 14.56 8.62
N THR A 204 -3.89 13.67 9.20
CA THR A 204 -4.51 12.55 8.49
C THR A 204 -5.58 13.04 7.52
N TYR A 205 -5.62 12.47 6.33
CA TYR A 205 -6.62 12.79 5.31
C TYR A 205 -7.01 11.56 4.48
N ALA A 206 -8.13 11.67 3.76
CA ALA A 206 -8.57 10.73 2.74
C ALA A 206 -8.97 11.47 1.47
N CYS A 207 -8.61 10.94 0.32
CA CYS A 207 -9.00 11.46 -0.99
C CYS A 207 -9.12 10.33 -2.01
N GLU A 208 -9.70 10.62 -3.17
CA GLU A 208 -9.88 9.69 -4.28
C GLU A 208 -9.12 10.22 -5.51
N PRO A 209 -7.79 10.00 -5.59
CA PRO A 209 -6.97 10.51 -6.70
C PRO A 209 -7.21 9.76 -8.02
N ILE A 210 -7.65 8.52 -7.95
CA ILE A 210 -8.02 7.66 -9.08
C ILE A 210 -9.46 7.21 -8.81
N GLU A 211 -10.31 7.27 -9.82
CA GLU A 211 -11.72 6.88 -9.69
C GLU A 211 -11.83 5.45 -9.13
N GLY A 212 -12.57 5.28 -8.03
CA GLY A 212 -12.75 4.02 -7.32
C GLY A 212 -11.62 3.64 -6.36
N LEU A 213 -10.49 4.39 -6.32
CA LEU A 213 -9.39 4.16 -5.40
C LEU A 213 -9.28 5.28 -4.37
N VAL A 214 -9.56 4.98 -3.12
CA VAL A 214 -9.36 5.89 -1.99
C VAL A 214 -7.96 5.69 -1.42
N VAL A 215 -7.24 6.80 -1.23
CA VAL A 215 -5.96 6.84 -0.53
C VAL A 215 -6.16 7.53 0.82
N ILE A 216 -5.76 6.85 1.89
CA ILE A 216 -5.74 7.41 3.25
C ILE A 216 -4.29 7.73 3.61
N GLY A 217 -3.99 9.03 3.73
CA GLY A 217 -2.71 9.52 4.24
C GLY A 217 -2.78 9.63 5.76
N ILE A 218 -2.06 8.78 6.47
CA ILE A 218 -2.09 8.66 7.94
C ILE A 218 -0.90 9.42 8.52
N ASP A 219 -1.18 10.43 9.33
CA ASP A 219 -0.20 11.12 10.15
C ASP A 219 0.08 10.32 11.42
N SER A 220 1.21 9.68 11.50
CA SER A 220 1.67 8.91 12.67
C SER A 220 2.37 9.76 13.73
N GLY A 221 2.31 11.08 13.64
CA GLY A 221 3.01 11.98 14.55
C GLY A 221 4.53 11.96 14.38
N THR A 222 5.21 12.76 15.19
CA THR A 222 6.69 12.77 15.26
C THR A 222 7.23 11.67 16.17
N ASP A 223 6.37 10.99 16.89
CA ASP A 223 6.70 10.01 17.94
C ASP A 223 6.07 8.62 17.70
N GLY A 224 5.53 8.38 16.50
CA GLY A 224 4.91 7.11 16.16
C GLY A 224 3.62 6.84 16.95
N MET A 225 2.80 7.85 17.18
CA MET A 225 1.56 7.72 17.95
C MET A 225 0.32 8.07 17.13
N LEU A 226 -0.70 7.24 17.23
CA LEU A 226 -2.02 7.47 16.64
C LEU A 226 -3.08 7.56 17.72
N SER A 227 -3.86 8.64 17.73
CA SER A 227 -4.96 8.78 18.69
C SER A 227 -6.11 7.81 18.34
N SER A 228 -6.87 7.37 19.36
CA SER A 228 -8.07 6.55 19.10
C SER A 228 -9.11 7.30 18.26
N ALA A 229 -9.19 8.63 18.36
CA ALA A 229 -10.10 9.42 17.54
C ALA A 229 -9.69 9.38 16.06
N THR A 230 -8.41 9.54 15.78
CA THR A 230 -7.85 9.45 14.42
C THR A 230 -8.03 8.03 13.87
N LEU A 231 -7.74 6.98 14.66
CA LEU A 231 -7.96 5.59 14.24
C LEU A 231 -9.43 5.33 13.88
N ASN A 232 -10.37 5.76 14.72
CA ASN A 232 -11.79 5.59 14.43
C ASN A 232 -12.23 6.34 13.17
N TRP A 233 -11.64 7.52 12.91
CA TRP A 233 -11.91 8.26 11.68
C TRP A 233 -11.38 7.51 10.45
N ILE A 234 -10.17 6.95 10.50
CA ILE A 234 -9.57 6.14 9.43
C ILE A 234 -10.45 4.93 9.12
N VAL A 235 -10.81 4.17 10.16
CA VAL A 235 -11.70 2.99 10.04
C VAL A 235 -13.02 3.38 9.39
N GLY A 236 -13.65 4.48 9.85
CA GLY A 236 -14.90 4.96 9.26
C GLY A 236 -14.77 5.34 7.79
N LYS A 237 -13.64 5.95 7.37
CA LYS A 237 -13.41 6.29 5.97
C LYS A 237 -13.16 5.06 5.10
N ALA A 238 -12.37 4.10 5.59
CA ALA A 238 -12.09 2.87 4.88
C ALA A 238 -13.36 2.03 4.68
N SER A 239 -14.15 1.82 5.75
CA SER A 239 -15.41 1.08 5.69
C SER A 239 -16.42 1.72 4.73
N ALA A 240 -16.62 3.04 4.82
CA ALA A 240 -17.54 3.76 3.92
C ALA A 240 -17.10 3.68 2.44
N ALA A 241 -15.80 3.71 2.16
CA ALA A 241 -15.28 3.54 0.81
C ALA A 241 -15.59 2.13 0.29
N GLN A 242 -15.38 1.09 1.09
CA GLN A 242 -15.67 -0.29 0.71
C GLN A 242 -17.16 -0.56 0.53
N GLU A 243 -18.01 -0.05 1.42
CA GLU A 243 -19.48 -0.11 1.27
C GLU A 243 -19.95 0.54 -0.04
N SER A 244 -19.19 1.51 -0.56
CA SER A 244 -19.44 2.16 -1.85
C SER A 244 -18.78 1.43 -3.03
N GLY A 245 -18.22 0.23 -2.83
CA GLY A 245 -17.55 -0.57 -3.87
C GLY A 245 -16.16 -0.07 -4.26
N LYS A 246 -15.59 0.90 -3.52
CA LYS A 246 -14.25 1.43 -3.78
C LYS A 246 -13.17 0.59 -3.13
N ARG A 247 -11.95 0.68 -3.65
CA ARG A 247 -10.74 0.09 -3.03
C ARG A 247 -10.03 1.14 -2.19
N VAL A 248 -9.35 0.65 -1.15
CA VAL A 248 -8.63 1.53 -0.21
C VAL A 248 -7.18 1.05 -0.09
N ILE A 249 -6.26 1.99 -0.24
CA ILE A 249 -4.86 1.85 0.17
C ILE A 249 -4.52 2.93 1.19
N ALA A 250 -3.54 2.68 2.03
CA ALA A 250 -3.06 3.66 2.99
C ALA A 250 -1.58 3.98 2.79
N MET A 251 -1.15 5.12 3.30
CA MET A 251 0.26 5.45 3.50
C MET A 251 0.45 6.05 4.89
N MET A 252 1.53 5.68 5.54
CA MET A 252 1.92 6.12 6.88
C MET A 252 3.44 6.17 6.96
N HIS A 253 4.02 7.04 7.78
CA HIS A 253 5.48 7.10 7.87
C HIS A 253 6.07 5.97 8.69
N HIS A 254 5.65 5.81 9.94
CA HIS A 254 6.12 4.72 10.79
C HIS A 254 5.51 3.38 10.36
N PRO A 255 6.29 2.29 10.29
CA PRO A 255 5.76 0.96 10.00
C PRO A 255 4.61 0.54 10.92
N LEU A 256 3.67 -0.20 10.35
CA LEU A 256 2.52 -0.77 11.05
C LEU A 256 2.87 -2.13 11.67
N ILE A 257 3.73 -2.89 11.00
CA ILE A 257 4.17 -4.23 11.39
C ILE A 257 5.66 -4.15 11.71
N PRO A 258 6.16 -4.75 12.81
CA PRO A 258 7.59 -4.84 13.03
C PRO A 258 8.27 -5.70 11.94
N HIS A 259 9.06 -5.09 11.08
CA HIS A 259 9.82 -5.75 10.03
C HIS A 259 11.05 -6.51 10.56
N VAL A 260 11.58 -6.07 11.70
CA VAL A 260 12.74 -6.68 12.36
C VAL A 260 12.44 -6.98 13.83
N THR A 261 12.65 -8.22 14.24
CA THR A 261 12.41 -8.67 15.62
C THR A 261 13.26 -7.90 16.62
N ASN A 262 12.64 -7.41 17.69
CA ASN A 262 13.28 -6.63 18.75
C ASN A 262 13.91 -5.29 18.31
N ALA A 263 13.61 -4.79 17.11
CA ALA A 263 14.15 -3.50 16.65
C ALA A 263 13.76 -2.35 17.60
N GLU A 264 12.57 -2.39 18.18
CA GLU A 264 12.07 -1.40 19.17
C GLU A 264 12.98 -1.26 20.40
N SER A 265 13.71 -2.33 20.77
CA SER A 265 14.68 -2.28 21.86
C SER A 265 15.93 -1.44 21.53
N LEU A 266 16.17 -1.19 20.26
CA LEU A 266 17.32 -0.42 19.74
C LEU A 266 16.89 0.95 19.23
N VAL A 267 15.68 1.02 18.65
CA VAL A 267 15.04 2.22 18.10
C VAL A 267 13.62 2.29 18.66
N PRO A 268 13.39 2.99 19.78
CA PRO A 268 12.10 2.95 20.49
C PRO A 268 10.88 3.40 19.69
N THR A 269 11.06 4.20 18.65
CA THR A 269 9.99 4.67 17.75
C THR A 269 10.03 3.98 16.40
N TYR A 270 10.56 2.76 16.34
CA TYR A 270 10.71 2.01 15.10
C TYR A 270 9.39 1.71 14.39
N VAL A 271 8.37 1.30 15.13
CA VAL A 271 7.00 1.08 14.63
C VAL A 271 6.03 1.99 15.36
N ILE A 272 4.84 2.14 14.80
CA ILE A 272 3.77 2.89 15.47
C ILE A 272 3.39 2.26 16.81
N SER A 273 3.18 3.06 17.83
CA SER A 273 2.77 2.59 19.16
C SER A 273 1.41 1.89 19.08
N ASN A 274 1.22 0.81 19.86
CA ASN A 274 0.02 -0.03 19.83
C ASN A 274 -0.28 -0.63 18.43
N HIS A 275 0.76 -0.91 17.67
CA HIS A 275 0.68 -1.43 16.30
C HIS A 275 -0.28 -2.63 16.17
N ASP A 276 -0.33 -3.57 17.12
CA ASP A 276 -1.24 -4.72 17.08
C ASP A 276 -2.71 -4.32 17.03
N HIS A 277 -3.11 -3.34 17.87
CA HIS A 277 -4.48 -2.85 17.89
C HIS A 277 -4.83 -2.07 16.61
N ILE A 278 -3.91 -1.23 16.15
CA ILE A 278 -4.10 -0.42 14.93
C ILE A 278 -4.21 -1.35 13.73
N ARG A 279 -3.29 -2.31 13.61
CA ARG A 279 -3.24 -3.29 12.51
C ARG A 279 -4.57 -4.06 12.38
N LYS A 280 -5.06 -4.65 13.50
CA LYS A 280 -6.35 -5.35 13.50
C LYS A 280 -7.48 -4.45 13.02
N ALA A 281 -7.57 -3.22 13.53
CA ALA A 281 -8.60 -2.28 13.14
C ALA A 281 -8.54 -1.92 11.64
N LEU A 282 -7.33 -1.80 11.05
CA LEU A 282 -7.16 -1.52 9.63
C LEU A 282 -7.50 -2.73 8.76
N ILE A 283 -7.15 -3.95 9.19
CA ILE A 283 -7.55 -5.20 8.51
C ILE A 283 -9.08 -5.33 8.49
N ASP A 284 -9.73 -5.15 9.64
CA ASP A 284 -11.18 -5.25 9.76
C ASP A 284 -11.92 -4.17 8.96
N ALA A 285 -11.30 -3.00 8.78
CA ALA A 285 -11.79 -1.95 7.89
C ALA A 285 -11.50 -2.23 6.41
N GLY A 286 -10.82 -3.36 6.09
CA GLY A 286 -10.54 -3.84 4.73
C GLY A 286 -9.39 -3.15 4.02
N ILE A 287 -8.48 -2.47 4.72
CA ILE A 287 -7.24 -1.97 4.14
C ILE A 287 -6.29 -3.14 3.95
N LYS A 288 -5.92 -3.44 2.70
CA LYS A 288 -5.04 -4.57 2.36
C LYS A 288 -3.58 -4.18 2.18
N VAL A 289 -3.30 -2.95 1.80
CA VAL A 289 -1.94 -2.46 1.55
C VAL A 289 -1.77 -1.11 2.24
N ILE A 290 -0.70 -1.01 3.02
CA ILE A 290 -0.21 0.24 3.59
C ILE A 290 1.25 0.42 3.17
N PHE A 291 1.57 1.58 2.60
CA PHE A 291 2.93 1.96 2.25
C PHE A 291 3.55 2.74 3.41
N THR A 292 4.73 2.32 3.86
CA THR A 292 5.44 2.94 4.98
C THR A 292 6.88 3.30 4.63
N GLY A 293 7.60 3.94 5.55
CA GLY A 293 8.99 4.36 5.42
C GLY A 293 9.73 4.25 6.74
N HIS A 294 10.51 5.30 7.12
CA HIS A 294 11.16 5.46 8.41
C HIS A 294 12.35 4.54 8.68
N PHE A 295 12.26 3.28 8.29
CA PHE A 295 13.31 2.30 8.56
C PHE A 295 14.47 2.34 7.56
N HIS A 296 14.25 2.94 6.40
CA HIS A 296 15.21 3.15 5.32
C HIS A 296 15.66 1.84 4.63
N THR A 297 14.91 0.77 4.76
CA THR A 297 15.12 -0.49 4.03
C THR A 297 13.85 -0.89 3.33
N SER A 298 13.95 -1.53 2.18
CA SER A 298 12.80 -2.12 1.51
C SER A 298 12.50 -3.49 2.12
N ASP A 299 11.31 -3.62 2.71
CA ASP A 299 10.88 -4.86 3.36
C ASP A 299 9.34 -4.94 3.29
N ILE A 300 8.79 -6.13 3.12
CA ILE A 300 7.33 -6.34 3.03
C ILE A 300 6.90 -7.30 4.13
N ALA A 301 6.21 -6.79 5.11
CA ALA A 301 5.62 -7.60 6.18
C ALA A 301 4.14 -7.84 5.94
N LYS A 302 3.65 -9.01 6.35
CA LYS A 302 2.26 -9.43 6.20
C LYS A 302 1.70 -9.89 7.52
N ASP A 303 0.44 -9.57 7.81
CA ASP A 303 -0.30 -10.13 8.93
C ASP A 303 -1.79 -10.28 8.61
N PHE A 304 -2.49 -11.00 9.49
CA PHE A 304 -3.87 -11.40 9.33
C PHE A 304 -4.72 -10.93 10.51
N ASN A 305 -6.05 -10.90 10.32
CA ASN A 305 -6.99 -10.82 11.43
C ASN A 305 -7.01 -12.15 12.23
N ASP A 306 -7.67 -12.13 13.40
CA ASP A 306 -7.71 -13.30 14.29
C ASP A 306 -8.34 -14.54 13.65
N GLU A 307 -9.27 -14.36 12.71
CA GLU A 307 -9.95 -15.44 11.98
C GLU A 307 -9.18 -15.94 10.75
N LEU A 308 -8.03 -15.34 10.41
CA LEU A 308 -7.23 -15.62 9.20
C LEU A 308 -8.04 -15.45 7.90
N THR A 309 -9.02 -14.55 7.89
CA THR A 309 -9.92 -14.31 6.76
C THR A 309 -9.61 -13.05 5.98
N ALA A 310 -8.84 -12.15 6.56
CA ALA A 310 -8.37 -10.93 5.93
C ALA A 310 -6.91 -10.67 6.30
N GLU A 311 -6.20 -10.01 5.41
CA GLU A 311 -4.76 -9.75 5.53
C GLU A 311 -4.44 -8.29 5.23
N ILE A 312 -3.29 -7.83 5.73
CA ILE A 312 -2.69 -6.54 5.39
C ILE A 312 -1.21 -6.73 5.07
N TYR A 313 -0.74 -6.03 4.06
CA TYR A 313 0.67 -5.92 3.70
C TYR A 313 1.17 -4.53 4.11
N ASP A 314 2.20 -4.51 4.96
CA ASP A 314 2.99 -3.31 5.26
C ASP A 314 4.19 -3.29 4.31
N VAL A 315 4.13 -2.40 3.33
CA VAL A 315 5.16 -2.24 2.30
C VAL A 315 6.07 -1.10 2.73
N ASN A 316 7.12 -1.44 3.48
CA ASN A 316 8.14 -0.48 3.83
C ASN A 316 9.01 -0.18 2.60
N THR A 317 9.11 1.10 2.27
CA THR A 317 9.92 1.57 1.15
C THR A 317 11.22 2.13 1.67
N GLY A 318 12.35 1.67 1.12
CA GLY A 318 13.67 2.16 1.48
C GLY A 318 13.84 3.65 1.21
N SER A 319 14.79 4.26 1.91
CA SER A 319 15.07 5.68 1.75
C SER A 319 15.73 5.98 0.40
N LEU A 320 15.22 7.00 -0.28
CA LEU A 320 15.80 7.45 -1.54
C LEU A 320 17.28 7.88 -1.42
N ILE A 321 17.73 8.25 -0.20
CA ILE A 321 19.10 8.71 0.06
C ILE A 321 19.91 7.75 0.95
N SER A 322 19.49 6.52 1.08
CA SER A 322 20.25 5.42 1.66
C SER A 322 20.38 4.29 0.65
N TYR A 323 21.53 3.61 0.62
CA TYR A 323 21.66 2.42 -0.23
C TYR A 323 20.53 1.43 0.02
N PRO A 324 19.89 0.88 -1.01
CA PRO A 324 20.18 0.99 -2.45
C PRO A 324 19.47 2.14 -3.20
N CYS A 325 18.92 3.16 -2.51
CA CYS A 325 18.25 4.34 -3.07
C CYS A 325 16.92 3.97 -3.76
N ASP A 326 16.03 3.41 -2.97
CA ASP A 326 14.83 2.73 -3.43
C ASP A 326 13.67 3.64 -3.79
N TYR A 327 12.84 3.12 -4.69
CA TYR A 327 11.46 3.54 -4.93
C TYR A 327 10.62 2.34 -5.35
N ARG A 328 9.29 2.41 -5.19
CA ARG A 328 8.38 1.36 -5.66
C ARG A 328 7.65 1.82 -6.93
N GLU A 329 7.55 0.93 -7.92
CA GLU A 329 6.64 1.06 -9.06
C GLU A 329 5.44 0.14 -8.81
N VAL A 330 4.26 0.73 -8.68
CA VAL A 330 3.02 0.01 -8.38
C VAL A 330 2.10 0.12 -9.59
N THR A 331 1.51 -0.99 -9.97
CA THR A 331 0.46 -1.06 -10.99
C THR A 331 -0.83 -1.56 -10.34
N ILE A 332 -1.92 -0.83 -10.56
CA ILE A 332 -3.26 -1.28 -10.17
C ILE A 332 -4.03 -1.59 -11.44
N SER A 333 -4.62 -2.78 -11.54
CA SER A 333 -5.45 -3.18 -12.67
C SER A 333 -6.58 -2.19 -12.92
N GLY A 334 -7.00 -2.03 -14.17
CA GLY A 334 -8.01 -1.05 -14.54
C GLY A 334 -9.37 -1.25 -13.85
N ASP A 335 -9.67 -2.47 -13.41
CA ASP A 335 -10.85 -2.80 -12.60
C ASP A 335 -10.60 -2.73 -11.08
N LEU A 336 -9.40 -2.32 -10.66
CA LEU A 336 -8.95 -2.22 -9.29
C LEU A 336 -8.99 -3.56 -8.51
N SER A 337 -8.98 -4.69 -9.20
CA SER A 337 -9.04 -6.02 -8.58
C SER A 337 -7.68 -6.51 -8.08
N GLU A 338 -6.58 -6.01 -8.67
CA GLU A 338 -5.23 -6.44 -8.36
C GLU A 338 -4.27 -5.24 -8.27
N LEU A 339 -3.37 -5.31 -7.30
CA LEU A 339 -2.23 -4.42 -7.15
C LEU A 339 -0.96 -5.25 -7.28
N SER A 340 -0.05 -4.86 -8.15
CA SER A 340 1.29 -5.41 -8.23
C SER A 340 2.33 -4.31 -8.04
N LEU A 341 3.47 -4.64 -7.45
CA LEU A 341 4.58 -3.71 -7.29
C LEU A 341 5.92 -4.38 -7.59
N THR A 342 6.87 -3.54 -7.98
CA THR A 342 8.30 -3.87 -8.09
C THR A 342 9.12 -2.74 -7.49
N THR A 343 10.37 -3.06 -7.08
CA THR A 343 11.32 -2.09 -6.53
C THR A 343 12.31 -1.66 -7.59
N GLY A 344 12.48 -0.36 -7.73
CA GLY A 344 13.53 0.24 -8.54
C GLY A 344 14.57 0.97 -7.68
N HIS A 345 15.74 1.24 -8.24
CA HIS A 345 16.85 1.89 -7.54
C HIS A 345 17.43 3.03 -8.38
N ILE A 346 17.92 4.08 -7.72
CA ILE A 346 18.75 5.10 -8.37
C ILE A 346 20.20 4.65 -8.23
N THR A 347 20.80 4.21 -9.35
CA THR A 347 22.16 3.64 -9.38
C THR A 347 23.24 4.59 -9.87
N SER A 348 22.84 5.73 -10.44
CA SER A 348 23.72 6.77 -10.97
C SER A 348 23.01 8.11 -10.96
N LEU A 349 23.77 9.20 -11.03
CA LEU A 349 23.26 10.56 -11.11
C LEU A 349 23.67 11.20 -12.44
N SER A 350 22.73 11.90 -13.05
CA SER A 350 23.00 12.67 -14.27
C SER A 350 24.01 13.79 -13.99
N GLY A 351 25.18 13.72 -14.66
CA GLY A 351 26.25 14.72 -14.52
C GLY A 351 27.19 14.52 -13.33
N ASP A 352 27.03 13.45 -12.55
CA ASP A 352 27.98 13.06 -11.49
C ASP A 352 28.39 11.60 -11.62
N GLU A 353 29.52 11.36 -12.28
CA GLU A 353 30.08 10.01 -12.49
C GLU A 353 30.67 9.42 -11.20
N THR A 354 30.77 10.17 -10.12
CA THR A 354 31.32 9.69 -8.84
C THR A 354 30.29 8.97 -7.99
N PHE A 355 29.00 9.23 -8.24
CA PHE A 355 27.91 8.51 -7.59
C PHE A 355 27.66 7.18 -8.31
N THR A 356 27.85 6.08 -7.62
CA THR A 356 27.55 4.71 -8.08
C THR A 356 26.90 3.92 -6.95
N SER A 357 26.27 2.79 -7.29
CA SER A 357 25.71 1.87 -6.28
C SER A 357 26.77 1.39 -5.31
N GLU A 358 28.00 1.12 -5.75
CA GLU A 358 29.11 0.71 -4.89
C GLU A 358 29.51 1.83 -3.91
N TYR A 359 29.49 3.09 -4.37
CA TYR A 359 29.72 4.24 -3.49
C TYR A 359 28.64 4.32 -2.41
N ALA A 360 27.37 4.26 -2.80
CA ALA A 360 26.25 4.29 -1.86
C ALA A 360 26.30 3.14 -0.85
N MET A 361 26.60 1.92 -1.32
CA MET A 361 26.78 0.73 -0.48
C MET A 361 27.93 0.92 0.53
N SER A 362 29.08 1.41 0.08
CA SER A 362 30.22 1.64 0.96
C SER A 362 29.90 2.69 2.04
N ARG A 363 29.15 3.75 1.69
CA ARG A 363 28.69 4.78 2.64
C ARG A 363 27.82 4.18 3.75
N LEU A 364 26.85 3.34 3.39
CA LEU A 364 26.00 2.66 4.36
C LEU A 364 26.80 1.70 5.22
N HIS A 365 27.61 0.83 4.59
CA HIS A 365 28.47 -0.13 5.29
C HIS A 365 29.36 0.54 6.34
N ASP A 366 30.12 1.57 5.95
CA ASP A 366 31.07 2.23 6.84
C ASP A 366 30.39 2.96 7.99
N SER A 367 29.23 3.57 7.74
CA SER A 367 28.45 4.25 8.77
C SER A 367 27.86 3.28 9.79
N VAL A 368 27.28 2.15 9.34
CA VAL A 368 26.75 1.09 10.20
C VAL A 368 27.89 0.45 11.02
N LYS A 369 28.99 0.08 10.37
CA LYS A 369 30.18 -0.47 11.02
C LYS A 369 30.69 0.46 12.12
N LYS A 370 30.84 1.75 11.84
CA LYS A 370 31.29 2.75 12.82
C LYS A 370 30.32 2.85 14.02
N ALA A 371 29.03 2.94 13.77
CA ALA A 371 28.01 3.03 14.82
C ALA A 371 27.96 1.78 15.70
N VAL A 372 28.03 0.60 15.10
CA VAL A 372 28.03 -0.69 15.79
C VAL A 372 29.30 -0.87 16.62
N ALA A 373 30.49 -0.58 16.05
CA ALA A 373 31.74 -0.64 16.75
C ALA A 373 31.74 0.27 18.00
N ALA A 374 31.24 1.50 17.87
CA ALA A 374 31.10 2.44 18.98
C ALA A 374 30.19 1.89 20.10
N LYS A 375 28.99 1.34 19.74
CA LYS A 375 28.06 0.73 20.71
C LYS A 375 28.66 -0.48 21.42
N ILE A 376 29.32 -1.38 20.70
CA ILE A 376 29.99 -2.56 21.29
C ILE A 376 31.10 -2.11 22.23
N THR A 377 31.96 -1.17 21.79
CA THR A 377 33.05 -0.60 22.60
C THR A 377 32.53 0.01 23.90
N ALA A 378 31.46 0.82 23.82
CA ALA A 378 30.85 1.42 25.01
C ALA A 378 30.33 0.36 26.00
N LYS A 379 29.62 -0.68 25.51
CA LYS A 379 29.14 -1.79 26.37
C LYS A 379 30.29 -2.58 27.01
N ILE A 380 31.34 -2.89 26.27
CA ILE A 380 32.53 -3.58 26.78
C ILE A 380 33.26 -2.71 27.81
N THR A 381 33.42 -1.42 27.53
CA THR A 381 34.05 -0.46 28.44
C THR A 381 33.28 -0.36 29.76
N ALA A 382 31.95 -0.28 29.69
CA ALA A 382 31.12 -0.21 30.89
C ALA A 382 31.20 -1.47 31.76
N LYS A 383 31.36 -2.65 31.13
CA LYS A 383 31.38 -3.94 31.83
C LYS A 383 32.77 -4.36 32.29
N PHE A 384 33.83 -4.09 31.53
CA PHE A 384 35.16 -4.64 31.70
C PHE A 384 36.28 -3.57 31.77
N GLY A 385 35.95 -2.29 31.55
CA GLY A 385 36.91 -1.18 31.58
C GLY A 385 37.57 -0.87 30.22
N ALA A 386 38.07 0.36 30.08
CA ALA A 386 38.60 0.88 28.82
C ALA A 386 39.82 0.12 28.29
N THR A 387 40.70 -0.34 29.18
CA THR A 387 41.91 -1.11 28.79
C THR A 387 41.53 -2.42 28.13
N PHE A 388 40.53 -3.13 28.67
CA PHE A 388 40.04 -4.37 28.07
C PHE A 388 39.36 -4.07 26.72
N ALA A 389 38.51 -3.07 26.63
CA ALA A 389 37.88 -2.66 25.38
C ALA A 389 38.93 -2.35 24.29
N ALA A 390 40.01 -1.62 24.64
CA ALA A 390 41.10 -1.33 23.72
C ALA A 390 41.84 -2.59 23.24
N SER A 391 42.00 -3.62 24.11
CA SER A 391 42.59 -4.90 23.69
C SER A 391 41.72 -5.73 22.76
N MET A 392 40.43 -5.41 22.68
CA MET A 392 39.44 -6.11 21.84
C MET A 392 39.16 -5.40 20.51
N THR A 393 39.84 -4.28 20.19
CA THR A 393 39.56 -3.43 19.03
C THR A 393 39.39 -4.24 17.72
N SER A 394 40.34 -5.14 17.39
CA SER A 394 40.28 -5.96 16.18
C SER A 394 39.07 -6.89 16.13
N VAL A 395 38.69 -7.43 17.28
CA VAL A 395 37.51 -8.31 17.38
C VAL A 395 36.23 -7.48 17.20
N ILE A 396 36.16 -6.31 17.81
CA ILE A 396 35.04 -5.37 17.69
C ILE A 396 34.86 -4.96 16.23
N GLU A 397 35.95 -4.63 15.53
CA GLU A 397 35.92 -4.26 14.11
C GLU A 397 35.38 -5.40 13.23
N ILE A 398 35.81 -6.65 13.45
CA ILE A 398 35.28 -7.81 12.72
C ILE A 398 33.79 -8.02 13.00
N MET A 399 33.37 -7.89 14.26
CA MET A 399 31.99 -8.01 14.65
C MET A 399 31.12 -6.92 13.99
N ALA A 400 31.59 -5.69 14.02
CA ALA A 400 30.88 -4.55 13.43
C ALA A 400 30.78 -4.67 11.90
N ASP A 401 31.82 -5.15 11.23
CA ASP A 401 31.86 -5.43 9.82
C ASP A 401 30.81 -6.47 9.38
N ASN A 402 30.65 -7.55 10.15
CA ASN A 402 29.64 -8.57 9.86
C ASN A 402 28.20 -8.07 10.12
N VAL A 403 27.99 -7.21 11.12
CA VAL A 403 26.69 -6.56 11.31
C VAL A 403 26.39 -5.61 10.14
N ALA A 404 27.39 -4.86 9.67
CA ALA A 404 27.21 -3.98 8.51
C ALA A 404 26.87 -4.77 7.23
N LYS A 405 27.51 -5.93 7.01
CA LYS A 405 27.17 -6.83 5.90
C LYS A 405 25.75 -7.38 6.02
N ALA A 406 25.32 -7.79 7.21
CA ALA A 406 23.96 -8.22 7.45
C ALA A 406 22.95 -7.10 7.13
N PHE A 407 23.27 -5.86 7.49
CA PHE A 407 22.44 -4.71 7.22
C PHE A 407 22.36 -4.37 5.72
N ILE A 408 23.44 -4.57 4.97
CA ILE A 408 23.45 -4.40 3.51
C ILE A 408 22.52 -5.43 2.84
N ILE A 409 22.63 -6.72 3.24
CA ILE A 409 21.77 -7.79 2.68
C ILE A 409 20.30 -7.44 2.92
N HIS A 410 19.96 -7.08 4.14
CA HIS A 410 18.60 -6.66 4.46
C HIS A 410 18.14 -5.40 3.69
N ALA A 411 19.03 -4.43 3.48
CA ALA A 411 18.72 -3.26 2.70
C ALA A 411 18.46 -3.55 1.20
N GLU A 412 19.04 -4.63 0.66
CA GLU A 412 18.84 -5.08 -0.72
C GLU A 412 17.49 -5.79 -0.92
N GLY A 413 16.83 -6.25 0.17
CA GLY A 413 15.52 -6.92 0.12
C GLY A 413 15.54 -8.26 -0.62
N ASN A 414 16.67 -8.96 -0.61
CA ASN A 414 16.87 -10.25 -1.28
C ASN A 414 17.50 -11.31 -0.39
N GLU A 415 17.25 -11.23 0.90
CA GLU A 415 17.81 -12.09 1.95
C GLU A 415 17.61 -13.59 1.68
N ALA A 416 16.46 -13.94 1.13
CA ALA A 416 16.09 -15.31 0.81
C ALA A 416 17.06 -15.98 -0.19
N ASP A 417 17.72 -15.18 -1.03
CA ASP A 417 18.65 -15.65 -2.07
C ASP A 417 20.10 -15.72 -1.62
N VAL A 418 20.41 -15.27 -0.39
CA VAL A 418 21.78 -15.16 0.13
C VAL A 418 22.08 -16.26 1.16
N ASP A 419 23.22 -16.95 1.03
CA ASP A 419 23.73 -17.85 2.08
C ASP A 419 24.30 -17.04 3.25
N THR A 420 23.50 -16.85 4.28
CA THR A 420 23.83 -16.05 5.46
C THR A 420 24.58 -16.81 6.55
N LYS A 421 24.85 -18.11 6.35
CA LYS A 421 25.44 -19.01 7.37
C LYS A 421 26.77 -18.54 7.93
N ASP A 422 27.65 -18.03 7.07
CA ASP A 422 28.96 -17.55 7.49
C ASP A 422 28.83 -16.26 8.30
N ILE A 423 27.96 -15.35 7.92
CA ILE A 423 27.67 -14.11 8.65
C ILE A 423 27.08 -14.43 10.02
N MET A 424 26.08 -15.30 10.10
CA MET A 424 25.47 -15.73 11.36
C MET A 424 26.50 -16.43 12.27
N THR A 425 27.44 -17.20 11.71
CA THR A 425 28.51 -17.83 12.49
C THR A 425 29.48 -16.78 13.04
N ALA A 426 29.83 -15.77 12.25
CA ALA A 426 30.70 -14.67 12.67
C ALA A 426 30.06 -13.77 13.74
N LEU A 427 28.73 -13.68 13.76
CA LEU A 427 27.97 -12.87 14.72
C LEU A 427 27.74 -13.56 16.07
N LYS A 428 27.97 -14.88 16.21
CA LYS A 428 27.78 -15.60 17.47
C LYS A 428 28.42 -14.93 18.71
N PRO A 429 29.63 -14.34 18.64
CA PRO A 429 30.18 -13.63 19.78
C PRO A 429 29.36 -12.39 20.18
N VAL A 430 28.71 -11.69 19.22
CA VAL A 430 27.85 -10.52 19.49
C VAL A 430 26.65 -10.96 20.32
N PHE A 431 26.01 -12.08 19.96
CA PHE A 431 24.83 -12.61 20.61
C PHE A 431 25.03 -12.88 22.12
N ASN A 432 26.22 -13.28 22.50
CA ASN A 432 26.57 -13.48 23.90
C ASN A 432 26.75 -12.19 24.71
N PHE A 433 27.02 -11.06 24.05
CA PHE A 433 27.23 -9.76 24.70
C PHE A 433 25.97 -8.88 24.71
N VAL A 434 25.09 -9.05 23.73
CA VAL A 434 23.91 -8.22 23.54
C VAL A 434 22.67 -9.10 23.38
N PRO A 435 21.91 -9.37 24.47
CA PRO A 435 20.71 -10.18 24.42
C PRO A 435 19.70 -9.62 23.36
N GLY A 436 19.03 -10.52 22.64
CA GLY A 436 18.05 -10.17 21.62
C GLY A 436 18.62 -9.96 20.21
N THR A 437 19.94 -9.74 20.06
CA THR A 437 20.55 -9.51 18.74
C THR A 437 20.53 -10.74 17.83
N GLU A 438 20.53 -11.96 18.39
CA GLU A 438 20.43 -13.17 17.58
C GLU A 438 19.07 -13.24 16.86
N ALA A 439 17.98 -13.00 17.59
CA ALA A 439 16.64 -12.98 16.99
C ALA A 439 16.49 -11.86 15.95
N MET A 440 17.05 -10.68 16.25
CA MET A 440 17.09 -9.56 15.32
C MET A 440 17.84 -9.89 14.03
N CYS A 441 19.07 -10.42 14.13
CA CYS A 441 19.86 -10.78 12.95
C CYS A 441 19.22 -11.92 12.16
N LYS A 442 18.52 -12.84 12.81
CA LYS A 442 17.77 -13.89 12.11
C LYS A 442 16.59 -13.33 11.34
N SER A 443 15.82 -12.41 11.92
CA SER A 443 14.71 -11.80 11.20
C SER A 443 15.17 -10.96 10.02
N MET A 444 16.32 -10.29 10.14
CA MET A 444 16.91 -9.51 9.04
C MET A 444 17.49 -10.37 7.91
N LEU A 445 17.99 -11.59 8.22
CA LEU A 445 18.76 -12.40 7.26
C LEU A 445 18.05 -13.68 6.81
N GLU A 446 17.00 -14.09 7.47
CA GLU A 446 16.24 -15.30 7.17
C GLU A 446 14.80 -14.97 6.77
N ASP A 447 14.46 -13.67 6.76
CA ASP A 447 13.14 -13.15 6.42
C ASP A 447 12.01 -13.91 7.13
N LYS A 448 12.26 -14.21 8.41
CA LYS A 448 11.28 -14.90 9.24
C LYS A 448 10.48 -13.88 10.01
N ALA A 449 9.19 -13.92 9.80
CA ALA A 449 8.25 -13.08 10.53
C ALA A 449 8.59 -13.09 12.02
N PRO A 450 8.56 -11.91 12.68
CA PRO A 450 8.74 -11.83 14.14
C PRO A 450 7.77 -12.70 14.90
N TYR A 451 6.68 -13.10 14.28
CA TYR A 451 5.51 -13.70 14.92
C TYR A 451 5.46 -15.21 14.88
N GLY A 452 6.34 -15.93 14.16
CA GLY A 452 6.58 -17.38 14.24
C GLY A 452 5.37 -18.30 14.46
N GLU A 453 4.16 -17.78 14.32
CA GLU A 453 2.90 -18.52 14.51
C GLU A 453 2.54 -19.29 13.24
N GLU A 454 2.14 -20.53 13.42
CA GLU A 454 1.71 -21.41 12.33
C GLU A 454 0.56 -20.76 11.54
N GLY A 455 0.70 -20.63 10.22
CA GLY A 455 -0.27 -19.98 9.35
C GLY A 455 -0.02 -18.49 9.07
N ARG A 456 1.00 -17.87 9.66
CA ARG A 456 1.47 -16.51 9.34
C ARG A 456 2.76 -16.61 8.56
N GLU A 457 2.66 -16.66 7.25
CA GLU A 457 3.81 -16.73 6.37
C GLU A 457 4.32 -15.32 6.08
N ASN A 458 5.62 -15.12 6.20
CA ASN A 458 6.28 -13.90 5.78
C ASN A 458 6.28 -13.78 4.25
N VAL A 459 6.36 -12.56 3.76
CA VAL A 459 6.69 -12.31 2.36
C VAL A 459 8.20 -12.47 2.24
N THR A 460 8.66 -13.37 1.39
CA THR A 460 10.09 -13.68 1.22
C THR A 460 10.71 -12.95 0.02
N ASP A 461 9.93 -12.18 -0.71
CA ASP A 461 10.36 -11.32 -1.82
C ASP A 461 9.96 -9.88 -1.48
N ASP A 462 10.92 -9.11 -0.96
CA ASP A 462 10.71 -7.71 -0.61
C ASP A 462 10.80 -6.76 -1.81
N LEU A 463 11.18 -7.28 -2.96
CA LEU A 463 11.35 -6.51 -4.20
C LEU A 463 10.11 -6.53 -5.08
N SER A 464 9.24 -7.52 -4.91
CA SER A 464 7.99 -7.62 -5.69
C SER A 464 6.83 -8.18 -4.85
N LEU A 465 5.61 -7.77 -5.18
CA LEU A 465 4.40 -8.22 -4.53
C LEU A 465 3.22 -8.17 -5.50
N THR A 466 2.33 -9.13 -5.39
CA THR A 466 1.00 -9.07 -6.04
C THR A 466 -0.08 -9.34 -5.02
N VAL A 467 -1.05 -8.42 -4.91
CA VAL A 467 -2.15 -8.47 -3.94
C VAL A 467 -3.49 -8.39 -4.68
N LYS A 468 -4.39 -9.31 -4.39
CA LYS A 468 -5.79 -9.16 -4.78
C LYS A 468 -6.47 -8.11 -3.91
N MET A 469 -6.90 -7.01 -4.52
CA MET A 469 -7.52 -5.88 -3.83
C MET A 469 -8.99 -6.13 -3.46
N VAL A 470 -9.63 -7.10 -4.09
CA VAL A 470 -10.96 -7.57 -3.70
C VAL A 470 -10.85 -8.38 -2.40
N SER A 471 -11.80 -8.22 -1.51
CA SER A 471 -11.86 -9.06 -0.31
C SER A 471 -12.05 -10.51 -0.75
N SER A 472 -11.25 -11.41 -0.19
CA SER A 472 -11.52 -12.85 -0.33
C SER A 472 -12.79 -13.25 0.42
N PHE A 473 -13.37 -12.32 1.18
CA PHE A 473 -14.59 -12.49 1.93
C PHE A 473 -15.55 -11.31 1.66
N LEU A 474 -16.27 -11.40 0.55
CA LEU A 474 -17.47 -10.59 0.30
C LEU A 474 -18.67 -11.52 0.53
N PRO A 475 -19.51 -11.28 1.55
CA PRO A 475 -20.69 -12.11 1.76
C PRO A 475 -21.52 -12.18 0.48
N GLY A 476 -21.74 -13.39 -0.01
CA GLY A 476 -22.42 -13.64 -1.27
C GLY A 476 -21.51 -13.85 -2.49
N ASP A 477 -20.22 -13.55 -2.41
CA ASP A 477 -19.23 -13.81 -3.47
C ASP A 477 -18.74 -15.26 -3.37
N ALA A 478 -19.60 -16.17 -3.82
CA ALA A 478 -19.37 -17.60 -3.70
C ALA A 478 -18.30 -18.13 -4.68
N ASN A 479 -18.07 -17.43 -5.79
CA ASN A 479 -17.08 -17.79 -6.80
C ASN A 479 -15.72 -17.09 -6.62
N GLY A 480 -15.63 -16.13 -5.68
CA GLY A 480 -14.40 -15.41 -5.33
C GLY A 480 -13.93 -14.40 -6.40
N ASP A 481 -14.82 -13.92 -7.27
CA ASP A 481 -14.47 -12.96 -8.32
C ASP A 481 -14.53 -11.49 -7.83
N GLY A 482 -15.01 -11.27 -6.60
CA GLY A 482 -15.11 -9.97 -5.96
C GLY A 482 -16.37 -9.18 -6.30
N VAL A 483 -17.37 -9.80 -6.93
CA VAL A 483 -18.65 -9.18 -7.29
C VAL A 483 -19.79 -10.11 -6.94
N VAL A 484 -20.74 -9.66 -6.09
CA VAL A 484 -21.93 -10.46 -5.79
C VAL A 484 -22.96 -10.31 -6.91
N ASN A 485 -23.18 -11.38 -7.67
CA ASN A 485 -24.08 -11.41 -8.81
C ASN A 485 -24.69 -12.82 -9.05
N VAL A 486 -25.37 -13.03 -10.18
CA VAL A 486 -26.01 -14.32 -10.50
C VAL A 486 -25.01 -15.46 -10.65
N ALA A 487 -23.72 -15.18 -10.95
CA ALA A 487 -22.71 -16.22 -11.06
C ALA A 487 -22.45 -16.92 -9.72
N ASP A 488 -22.58 -16.19 -8.60
CA ASP A 488 -22.44 -16.74 -7.25
C ASP A 488 -23.58 -17.70 -6.89
N ILE A 489 -24.79 -17.34 -7.31
CA ILE A 489 -25.95 -18.24 -7.15
C ILE A 489 -25.71 -19.56 -7.92
N VAL A 490 -25.17 -19.46 -9.14
CA VAL A 490 -24.81 -20.64 -9.93
C VAL A 490 -23.73 -21.46 -9.24
N GLU A 491 -22.75 -20.81 -8.62
CA GLU A 491 -21.67 -21.50 -7.91
C GLU A 491 -22.17 -22.20 -6.63
N ILE A 492 -23.09 -21.58 -5.88
CA ILE A 492 -23.77 -22.24 -4.74
C ILE A 492 -24.57 -23.46 -5.20
N ILE A 493 -25.33 -23.32 -6.30
CA ILE A 493 -26.06 -24.45 -6.87
C ILE A 493 -25.11 -25.58 -7.30
N ASN A 494 -23.94 -25.23 -7.87
CA ASN A 494 -22.92 -26.21 -8.22
C ASN A 494 -22.40 -26.92 -6.96
N PHE A 495 -22.11 -26.19 -5.89
CA PHE A 495 -21.67 -26.74 -4.61
C PHE A 495 -22.71 -27.71 -4.02
N MET A 496 -23.98 -27.31 -3.97
CA MET A 496 -25.07 -28.15 -3.48
C MET A 496 -25.24 -29.44 -4.30
N ASN A 497 -24.81 -29.43 -5.57
CA ASN A 497 -24.80 -30.60 -6.45
C ASN A 497 -23.43 -31.33 -6.47
N GLU A 498 -22.56 -31.12 -5.49
CA GLU A 498 -21.22 -31.71 -5.38
C GLU A 498 -20.29 -31.43 -6.60
N ASN A 499 -20.48 -30.30 -7.27
CA ASN A 499 -19.75 -29.88 -8.48
C ASN A 499 -19.23 -28.46 -8.37
N ALA A 500 -18.80 -28.03 -7.18
CA ALA A 500 -18.21 -26.70 -6.97
C ALA A 500 -16.88 -26.55 -7.74
N SER A 501 -16.58 -25.30 -8.16
CA SER A 501 -15.28 -24.97 -8.74
C SER A 501 -14.17 -24.99 -7.69
N GLU A 502 -12.92 -24.96 -8.14
CA GLU A 502 -11.75 -24.81 -7.25
C GLU A 502 -11.69 -23.44 -6.55
N HIS A 503 -12.47 -22.47 -7.02
CA HIS A 503 -12.57 -21.12 -6.47
C HIS A 503 -13.76 -20.94 -5.51
N PHE A 504 -14.53 -22.00 -5.25
CA PHE A 504 -15.70 -21.91 -4.37
C PHE A 504 -15.32 -21.50 -2.95
N ASN A 505 -15.88 -20.39 -2.50
CA ASN A 505 -15.69 -19.85 -1.17
C ASN A 505 -16.90 -20.17 -0.28
N LYS A 506 -16.84 -21.29 0.45
CA LYS A 506 -17.93 -21.74 1.32
C LYS A 506 -18.36 -20.69 2.35
N LYS A 507 -17.40 -19.94 2.92
CA LYS A 507 -17.67 -18.92 3.93
C LYS A 507 -18.39 -17.71 3.35
N ALA A 508 -18.03 -17.29 2.13
CA ALA A 508 -18.72 -16.21 1.44
C ALA A 508 -20.11 -16.65 0.94
N ALA A 509 -20.26 -17.91 0.62
CA ALA A 509 -21.53 -18.52 0.21
C ALA A 509 -22.54 -18.63 1.37
N ASP A 510 -22.09 -18.88 2.60
CA ASP A 510 -22.91 -18.91 3.83
C ASP A 510 -23.20 -17.46 4.28
N VAL A 511 -24.11 -16.79 3.57
CA VAL A 511 -24.49 -15.39 3.81
C VAL A 511 -25.33 -15.24 5.07
N THR A 512 -26.10 -16.27 5.41
CA THR A 512 -26.94 -16.31 6.62
C THR A 512 -26.14 -16.59 7.89
N ALA A 513 -24.87 -17.01 7.74
CA ALA A 513 -23.91 -17.32 8.82
C ALA A 513 -24.41 -18.42 9.79
N GLU A 514 -25.17 -19.40 9.28
CA GLU A 514 -25.66 -20.54 10.06
C GLU A 514 -24.75 -21.77 9.98
N GLY A 515 -23.72 -21.74 9.11
CA GLY A 515 -22.67 -22.76 8.97
C GLY A 515 -22.90 -23.77 7.84
N ASP A 516 -24.06 -23.81 7.26
CA ASP A 516 -24.40 -24.59 6.06
C ASP A 516 -24.57 -23.66 4.85
N VAL A 517 -24.51 -24.18 3.65
CA VAL A 517 -24.76 -23.44 2.41
C VAL A 517 -25.96 -24.09 1.72
N ASP A 518 -27.08 -23.37 1.65
CA ASP A 518 -28.34 -23.87 1.17
C ASP A 518 -29.21 -22.83 0.43
N ASP A 519 -30.51 -23.11 0.27
CA ASP A 519 -31.46 -22.24 -0.44
C ASP A 519 -31.66 -20.87 0.26
N ASP A 520 -31.43 -20.76 1.57
CA ASP A 520 -31.60 -19.52 2.31
C ASP A 520 -30.47 -18.55 1.99
N ASP A 521 -29.24 -19.04 1.71
CA ASP A 521 -28.14 -18.23 1.22
C ASP A 521 -28.38 -17.71 -0.20
N ILE A 522 -28.94 -18.56 -1.06
CA ILE A 522 -29.36 -18.12 -2.41
C ILE A 522 -30.37 -16.99 -2.31
N ASN A 523 -31.35 -17.08 -1.40
CA ASN A 523 -32.34 -16.03 -1.18
C ASN A 523 -31.71 -14.75 -0.64
N ALA A 524 -30.73 -14.87 0.26
CA ALA A 524 -29.96 -13.73 0.79
C ALA A 524 -29.15 -13.04 -0.31
N ILE A 525 -28.48 -13.79 -1.20
CA ILE A 525 -27.75 -13.24 -2.35
C ILE A 525 -28.69 -12.53 -3.33
N ILE A 526 -29.87 -13.11 -3.62
CA ILE A 526 -30.89 -12.46 -4.45
C ILE A 526 -31.29 -11.12 -3.83
N ALA A 527 -31.47 -11.05 -2.51
CA ALA A 527 -31.78 -9.82 -1.81
C ALA A 527 -30.65 -8.78 -1.94
N ILE A 528 -29.39 -9.19 -1.81
CA ILE A 528 -28.20 -8.32 -2.01
C ILE A 528 -28.21 -7.75 -3.45
N ILE A 529 -28.35 -8.61 -4.47
CA ILE A 529 -28.35 -8.19 -5.88
C ILE A 529 -29.49 -7.21 -6.18
N THR A 530 -30.68 -7.48 -5.65
CA THR A 530 -31.88 -6.65 -5.93
C THR A 530 -31.91 -5.36 -5.11
N CYS A 531 -31.14 -5.23 -4.04
CA CYS A 531 -30.99 -3.96 -3.29
C CYS A 531 -29.89 -3.04 -3.87
N GLN A 532 -29.09 -3.52 -4.82
CA GLN A 532 -28.08 -2.72 -5.52
C GLN A 532 -28.63 -1.97 -6.75
N GLU A 533 -29.87 -2.19 -7.14
CA GLU A 533 -30.61 -1.42 -8.17
C GLU A 533 -31.35 -0.20 -7.53
#